data_594e4e3c2a4b0fcf803b758a4fe9afd9
#
_entry.id   594e4e3c2a4b0fcf803b758a4fe9afd9
#
_cell.length_a   1.000
_cell.length_b   1.000
_cell.length_c   1.000
_cell.angle_alpha   90.00
_cell.angle_beta   90.00
_cell.angle_gamma   90.00
#
_symmetry.space_group_name_H-M   'P 1'
#
loop_
_entity.id
_entity.type
_entity.pdbx_description
1 polymer ?
#
loop_
_entity_poly.entity_id
_entity_poly.type
_entity_poly.pdbx_seq_one_letter_code
_entity_poly.pdbx_strand_id
1 'polypeptide(L)'
;MVSIARLTKKNRQAALIHTLEANPFITDEDLAKKFEVSIQTIRLDRMELGIPELRERMKTMAEKTFDHIKSLRLDEVIGDVIDLELDHYGISILEIKEDQVFEKTKIARGHYIFAQANSLAVALINEEIALTAKADIRFLRPVYLHERLIAKAKVIQSNHEFSEIEVKTAVGSETVFKGTFMIYRSKELRESKNN
;
A
#
# COMPACT_ATOMS: atom_id res chain seq x y z
N MET A 1 -33.06 -18.46 16.90
CA MET A 1 -31.61 -18.42 17.23
C MET A 1 -31.01 -19.74 16.79
N VAL A 2 -30.33 -19.77 15.66
CA VAL A 2 -29.65 -20.99 15.21
C VAL A 2 -28.31 -21.06 15.93
N SER A 3 -28.13 -22.03 16.81
CA SER A 3 -26.87 -22.32 17.49
C SER A 3 -25.85 -22.71 16.41
N ILE A 4 -24.88 -21.83 16.15
CA ILE A 4 -23.75 -22.16 15.29
C ILE A 4 -22.88 -23.13 16.07
N ALA A 5 -22.92 -24.41 15.69
CA ALA A 5 -22.10 -25.46 16.31
C ALA A 5 -20.63 -25.06 16.16
N ARG A 6 -19.90 -24.96 17.29
CA ARG A 6 -18.48 -24.63 17.35
C ARG A 6 -17.72 -25.55 16.40
N LEU A 7 -17.09 -24.99 15.37
CA LEU A 7 -16.36 -25.78 14.36
C LEU A 7 -15.30 -26.66 15.03
N THR A 8 -15.19 -27.89 14.62
CA THR A 8 -14.06 -28.76 15.01
C THR A 8 -12.77 -28.13 14.50
N LYS A 9 -11.62 -28.40 15.13
CA LYS A 9 -10.32 -27.87 14.73
C LYS A 9 -10.08 -28.07 13.22
N LYS A 10 -10.32 -29.31 12.72
CA LYS A 10 -10.11 -29.65 11.30
C LYS A 10 -10.98 -28.80 10.36
N ASN A 11 -12.27 -28.64 10.69
CA ASN A 11 -13.19 -27.85 9.87
C ASN A 11 -12.88 -26.36 9.94
N ARG A 12 -12.44 -25.86 11.11
CA ARG A 12 -12.02 -24.47 11.29
C ARG A 12 -10.75 -24.17 10.47
N GLN A 13 -9.77 -25.06 10.49
CA GLN A 13 -8.54 -24.92 9.71
C GLN A 13 -8.82 -24.92 8.19
N ALA A 14 -9.69 -25.79 7.70
CA ALA A 14 -10.12 -25.78 6.30
C ALA A 14 -10.83 -24.47 5.92
N ALA A 15 -11.76 -24.00 6.76
CA ALA A 15 -12.45 -22.73 6.57
C ALA A 15 -11.51 -21.52 6.66
N LEU A 16 -10.46 -21.61 7.49
CA LEU A 16 -9.43 -20.58 7.62
C LEU A 16 -8.63 -20.43 6.33
N ILE A 17 -8.18 -21.53 5.71
CA ILE A 17 -7.50 -21.52 4.40
C ILE A 17 -8.38 -20.82 3.38
N HIS A 18 -9.61 -21.29 3.18
CA HIS A 18 -10.53 -20.71 2.20
C HIS A 18 -10.83 -19.22 2.44
N THR A 19 -10.96 -18.82 3.73
CA THR A 19 -11.19 -17.42 4.09
C THR A 19 -10.00 -16.54 3.73
N LEU A 20 -8.77 -17.02 3.93
CA LEU A 20 -7.54 -16.31 3.63
C LEU A 20 -7.21 -16.28 2.14
N GLU A 21 -7.61 -17.30 1.38
CA GLU A 21 -7.55 -17.29 -0.08
C GLU A 21 -8.50 -16.24 -0.67
N ALA A 22 -9.72 -16.12 -0.12
CA ALA A 22 -10.70 -15.13 -0.56
C ALA A 22 -10.37 -13.69 -0.11
N ASN A 23 -9.77 -13.54 1.07
CA ASN A 23 -9.34 -12.23 1.61
C ASN A 23 -8.04 -12.37 2.43
N PRO A 24 -6.88 -12.22 1.77
CA PRO A 24 -5.57 -12.32 2.44
C PRO A 24 -5.31 -11.21 3.46
N PHE A 25 -6.08 -10.11 3.45
CA PHE A 25 -5.90 -8.94 4.31
C PHE A 25 -6.67 -9.02 5.64
N ILE A 26 -7.46 -10.07 5.84
CA ILE A 26 -8.24 -10.21 7.08
C ILE A 26 -7.32 -10.38 8.29
N THR A 27 -7.61 -9.66 9.38
CA THR A 27 -6.80 -9.70 10.60
C THR A 27 -7.09 -10.94 11.46
N ASP A 28 -6.16 -11.28 12.38
CA ASP A 28 -6.39 -12.36 13.33
C ASP A 28 -7.58 -12.07 14.26
N GLU A 29 -7.83 -10.78 14.58
CA GLU A 29 -8.97 -10.32 15.36
C GLU A 29 -10.30 -10.57 14.63
N ASP A 30 -10.35 -10.28 13.33
CA ASP A 30 -11.57 -10.49 12.52
C ASP A 30 -11.82 -11.98 12.28
N LEU A 31 -10.75 -12.75 12.08
CA LEU A 31 -10.83 -14.21 12.01
C LEU A 31 -11.33 -14.82 13.32
N ALA A 32 -10.83 -14.33 14.46
CA ALA A 32 -11.27 -14.77 15.78
C ALA A 32 -12.76 -14.52 16.01
N LYS A 33 -13.23 -13.31 15.61
CA LYS A 33 -14.67 -12.98 15.64
C LYS A 33 -15.47 -13.87 14.68
N LYS A 34 -15.01 -14.05 13.45
CA LYS A 34 -15.70 -14.86 12.43
C LYS A 34 -15.87 -16.32 12.85
N PHE A 35 -14.86 -16.91 13.49
CA PHE A 35 -14.86 -18.32 13.91
C PHE A 35 -15.28 -18.53 15.37
N GLU A 36 -15.62 -17.45 16.10
CA GLU A 36 -16.01 -17.48 17.52
C GLU A 36 -14.98 -18.18 18.42
N VAL A 37 -13.69 -17.88 18.19
CA VAL A 37 -12.56 -18.41 18.95
C VAL A 37 -11.65 -17.28 19.43
N SER A 38 -10.68 -17.61 20.32
CA SER A 38 -9.68 -16.63 20.72
C SER A 38 -8.69 -16.31 19.59
N ILE A 39 -8.12 -15.12 19.61
CA ILE A 39 -7.02 -14.73 18.70
C ILE A 39 -5.86 -15.73 18.78
N GLN A 40 -5.58 -16.23 20.00
CA GLN A 40 -4.53 -17.23 20.21
C GLN A 40 -4.82 -18.54 19.47
N THR A 41 -6.09 -18.96 19.40
CA THR A 41 -6.49 -20.15 18.64
C THR A 41 -6.24 -19.95 17.14
N ILE A 42 -6.54 -18.77 16.61
CA ILE A 42 -6.26 -18.42 15.19
C ILE A 42 -4.75 -18.44 14.91
N ARG A 43 -3.95 -17.88 15.80
CA ARG A 43 -2.49 -17.89 15.67
C ARG A 43 -1.91 -19.31 15.63
N LEU A 44 -2.37 -20.18 16.53
CA LEU A 44 -1.96 -21.59 16.57
C LEU A 44 -2.39 -22.33 15.30
N ASP A 45 -3.64 -22.15 14.85
CA ASP A 45 -4.12 -22.78 13.62
C ASP A 45 -3.30 -22.32 12.40
N ARG A 46 -2.97 -21.02 12.30
CA ARG A 46 -2.10 -20.50 11.21
C ARG A 46 -0.70 -21.12 11.27
N MET A 47 -0.08 -21.18 12.46
CA MET A 47 1.25 -21.77 12.62
C MET A 47 1.28 -23.23 12.19
N GLU A 48 0.28 -24.02 12.58
CA GLU A 48 0.18 -25.44 12.19
C GLU A 48 -0.03 -25.62 10.67
N LEU A 49 -0.71 -24.67 10.03
CA LEU A 49 -0.96 -24.68 8.59
C LEU A 49 0.18 -24.02 7.78
N GLY A 50 1.22 -23.53 8.43
CA GLY A 50 2.31 -22.80 7.77
C GLY A 50 1.86 -21.47 7.15
N ILE A 51 0.74 -20.90 7.61
CA ILE A 51 0.20 -19.63 7.10
C ILE A 51 0.88 -18.46 7.84
N PRO A 52 1.58 -17.55 7.13
CA PRO A 52 2.28 -16.43 7.75
C PRO A 52 1.33 -15.40 8.36
N GLU A 53 1.87 -14.52 9.20
CA GLU A 53 1.14 -13.39 9.76
C GLU A 53 0.69 -12.41 8.66
N LEU A 54 -0.30 -11.55 9.00
CA LEU A 54 -0.85 -10.59 8.05
C LEU A 54 0.25 -9.76 7.35
N ARG A 55 1.23 -9.27 8.12
CA ARG A 55 2.35 -8.49 7.58
C ARG A 55 3.15 -9.25 6.53
N GLU A 56 3.48 -10.51 6.80
CA GLU A 56 4.23 -11.36 5.85
C GLU A 56 3.37 -11.77 4.65
N ARG A 57 2.07 -12.02 4.85
CA ARG A 57 1.15 -12.25 3.74
C ARG A 57 1.07 -11.05 2.81
N MET A 58 0.94 -9.85 3.39
CA MET A 58 0.95 -8.60 2.64
C MET A 58 2.26 -8.41 1.87
N LYS A 59 3.40 -8.69 2.51
CA LYS A 59 4.71 -8.62 1.87
C LYS A 59 4.82 -9.60 0.70
N THR A 60 4.42 -10.85 0.87
CA THR A 60 4.46 -11.87 -0.19
C THR A 60 3.51 -11.53 -1.36
N MET A 61 2.34 -10.94 -1.07
CA MET A 61 1.43 -10.47 -2.12
C MET A 61 2.02 -9.25 -2.83
N ALA A 62 2.57 -8.33 -2.09
CA ALA A 62 3.30 -7.21 -2.62
C ALA A 62 4.42 -7.70 -3.56
N GLU A 63 5.28 -8.61 -3.14
CA GLU A 63 6.35 -9.19 -3.96
C GLU A 63 5.82 -9.80 -5.26
N LYS A 64 4.69 -10.51 -5.24
CA LYS A 64 4.05 -11.05 -6.46
C LYS A 64 3.47 -9.97 -7.38
N THR A 65 2.97 -8.87 -6.81
CA THR A 65 2.46 -7.72 -7.56
C THR A 65 3.62 -6.89 -8.13
N PHE A 66 4.77 -6.93 -7.49
CA PHE A 66 5.95 -6.13 -7.78
C PHE A 66 6.80 -6.60 -8.96
N ASP A 67 6.73 -7.87 -9.34
CA ASP A 67 7.37 -8.36 -10.57
C ASP A 67 6.86 -7.60 -11.83
N HIS A 68 5.82 -6.78 -11.67
CA HIS A 68 5.23 -5.98 -12.73
C HIS A 68 5.63 -4.49 -12.71
N ILE A 69 6.20 -3.94 -11.62
CA ILE A 69 6.66 -2.54 -11.61
C ILE A 69 7.89 -2.43 -12.51
N LYS A 70 7.79 -1.60 -13.55
CA LYS A 70 8.87 -1.40 -14.54
C LYS A 70 9.71 -0.16 -14.26
N SER A 71 9.08 0.89 -13.73
CA SER A 71 9.65 2.24 -13.61
C SER A 71 10.50 2.47 -12.37
N LEU A 72 10.34 1.64 -11.33
CA LEU A 72 11.05 1.75 -10.05
C LEU A 72 11.41 0.37 -9.51
N ARG A 73 12.51 0.31 -8.78
CA ARG A 73 12.81 -0.83 -7.91
C ARG A 73 11.97 -0.71 -6.64
N LEU A 74 11.71 -1.84 -5.98
CA LEU A 74 10.95 -1.89 -4.74
C LEU A 74 11.51 -1.05 -3.60
N ASP A 75 12.83 -1.02 -3.49
CA ASP A 75 13.56 -0.26 -2.49
C ASP A 75 13.55 1.26 -2.75
N GLU A 76 13.10 1.69 -3.93
CA GLU A 76 12.93 3.11 -4.30
C GLU A 76 11.51 3.63 -3.98
N VAL A 77 10.54 2.75 -3.71
CA VAL A 77 9.19 3.17 -3.31
C VAL A 77 9.17 3.48 -1.81
N ILE A 78 8.67 4.65 -1.46
CA ILE A 78 8.52 5.05 -0.05
C ILE A 78 7.23 4.48 0.53
N GLY A 79 7.38 3.66 1.57
CA GLY A 79 6.28 2.91 2.18
C GLY A 79 6.09 1.53 1.55
N ASP A 80 5.16 0.77 2.10
CA ASP A 80 4.82 -0.58 1.65
C ASP A 80 3.67 -0.49 0.64
N VAL A 81 3.88 -0.84 -0.62
CA VAL A 81 2.80 -0.97 -1.61
C VAL A 81 1.99 -2.22 -1.26
N ILE A 82 0.67 -2.11 -1.19
CA ILE A 82 -0.23 -3.21 -0.82
C ILE A 82 -0.97 -3.75 -2.02
N ASP A 83 -1.32 -2.85 -2.93
CA ASP A 83 -2.07 -3.18 -4.13
C ASP A 83 -1.65 -2.23 -5.25
N LEU A 84 -1.51 -2.76 -6.47
CA LEU A 84 -1.09 -1.98 -7.61
C LEU A 84 -1.54 -2.64 -8.91
N GLU A 85 -2.25 -1.88 -9.72
CA GLU A 85 -2.59 -2.20 -11.10
C GLU A 85 -1.99 -1.12 -12.01
N LEU A 86 -1.03 -1.51 -12.84
CA LEU A 86 -0.32 -0.59 -13.72
C LEU A 86 -1.28 0.20 -14.62
N ASP A 87 -0.97 1.47 -14.83
CA ASP A 87 -1.76 2.45 -15.56
C ASP A 87 -3.21 2.62 -15.05
N HIS A 88 -3.54 2.14 -13.85
CA HIS A 88 -4.87 2.22 -13.29
C HIS A 88 -4.88 2.79 -11.86
N TYR A 89 -4.50 2.02 -10.84
CA TYR A 89 -4.50 2.47 -9.45
C TYR A 89 -3.44 1.79 -8.59
N GLY A 90 -3.18 2.37 -7.41
CA GLY A 90 -2.31 1.76 -6.41
C GLY A 90 -2.59 2.24 -5.00
N ILE A 91 -2.17 1.44 -4.03
CA ILE A 91 -2.32 1.70 -2.61
C ILE A 91 -0.99 1.42 -1.92
N SER A 92 -0.51 2.36 -1.09
CA SER A 92 0.64 2.15 -0.22
C SER A 92 0.38 2.57 1.22
N ILE A 93 1.10 1.97 2.16
CA ILE A 93 1.07 2.31 3.58
C ILE A 93 2.45 2.81 4.02
N LEU A 94 2.47 3.88 4.83
CA LEU A 94 3.67 4.38 5.47
C LEU A 94 3.34 4.69 6.94
N GLU A 95 4.05 4.07 7.88
CA GLU A 95 4.01 4.45 9.29
C GLU A 95 5.11 5.47 9.57
N ILE A 96 4.74 6.61 10.17
CA ILE A 96 5.69 7.68 10.49
C ILE A 96 6.56 7.29 11.68
N LYS A 97 7.89 7.30 11.46
CA LYS A 97 8.92 6.92 12.44
C LYS A 97 9.57 8.14 13.08
N GLU A 98 10.34 7.92 14.16
CA GLU A 98 11.07 8.94 14.92
C GLU A 98 12.01 9.80 14.06
N ASP A 99 12.71 9.19 13.11
CA ASP A 99 13.63 9.87 12.17
C ASP A 99 12.91 10.68 11.09
N GLN A 100 11.58 10.60 11.01
CA GLN A 100 10.76 11.27 10.00
C GLN A 100 9.99 12.49 10.54
N VAL A 101 10.11 12.80 11.83
CA VAL A 101 9.43 13.91 12.48
C VAL A 101 10.37 15.04 12.88
N PHE A 102 9.80 16.21 13.13
CA PHE A 102 10.50 17.29 13.83
C PHE A 102 10.60 16.93 15.32
N GLU A 103 11.79 17.04 15.89
CA GLU A 103 12.07 16.62 17.28
C GLU A 103 11.14 17.27 18.31
N LYS A 104 10.91 18.59 18.20
CA LYS A 104 10.12 19.36 19.16
C LYS A 104 8.61 19.12 19.06
N THR A 105 8.08 18.99 17.85
CA THR A 105 6.62 18.96 17.63
C THR A 105 6.09 17.56 17.38
N LYS A 106 6.98 16.60 17.12
CA LYS A 106 6.63 15.23 16.70
C LYS A 106 5.71 15.20 15.45
N ILE A 107 5.72 16.29 14.67
CA ILE A 107 5.01 16.39 13.38
C ILE A 107 5.91 15.83 12.28
N ALA A 108 5.35 15.03 11.40
CA ALA A 108 6.03 14.47 10.24
C ALA A 108 6.55 15.59 9.31
N ARG A 109 7.79 15.45 8.86
CA ARG A 109 8.34 16.34 7.85
C ARG A 109 7.67 16.06 6.51
N GLY A 110 7.06 17.06 5.90
CA GLY A 110 6.17 16.94 4.75
C GLY A 110 6.76 16.21 3.55
N HIS A 111 8.09 16.24 3.37
CA HIS A 111 8.75 15.54 2.27
C HIS A 111 8.58 14.00 2.34
N TYR A 112 8.40 13.38 3.52
CA TYR A 112 8.10 11.94 3.61
C TYR A 112 6.70 11.61 3.10
N ILE A 113 5.71 12.47 3.41
CA ILE A 113 4.33 12.32 2.91
C ILE A 113 4.30 12.53 1.39
N PHE A 114 5.02 13.56 0.91
CA PHE A 114 5.19 13.81 -0.52
C PHE A 114 5.90 12.64 -1.22
N ALA A 115 6.99 12.14 -0.65
CA ALA A 115 7.77 11.06 -1.22
C ALA A 115 6.95 9.76 -1.35
N GLN A 116 6.12 9.41 -0.36
CA GLN A 116 5.17 8.29 -0.46
C GLN A 116 4.21 8.48 -1.64
N ALA A 117 3.58 9.66 -1.73
CA ALA A 117 2.61 9.93 -2.79
C ALA A 117 3.26 9.95 -4.19
N ASN A 118 4.44 10.56 -4.31
CA ASN A 118 5.18 10.67 -5.57
C ASN A 118 5.70 9.30 -6.05
N SER A 119 6.33 8.51 -5.18
CA SER A 119 6.85 7.20 -5.56
C SER A 119 5.71 6.24 -5.94
N LEU A 120 4.55 6.31 -5.26
CA LEU A 120 3.38 5.53 -5.64
C LEU A 120 2.84 5.95 -7.01
N ALA A 121 2.79 7.26 -7.32
CA ALA A 121 2.36 7.74 -8.62
C ALA A 121 3.30 7.29 -9.75
N VAL A 122 4.62 7.33 -9.52
CA VAL A 122 5.63 6.83 -10.49
C VAL A 122 5.50 5.31 -10.67
N ALA A 123 5.31 4.55 -9.59
CA ALA A 123 5.18 3.09 -9.63
C ALA A 123 3.98 2.60 -10.46
N LEU A 124 2.94 3.43 -10.64
CA LEU A 124 1.77 3.10 -11.46
C LEU A 124 2.06 3.05 -12.96
N ILE A 125 3.17 3.63 -13.41
CA ILE A 125 3.44 3.76 -14.84
C ILE A 125 3.98 2.46 -15.43
N ASN A 126 3.31 1.97 -16.46
CA ASN A 126 3.67 0.73 -17.18
C ASN A 126 4.75 0.98 -18.25
N GLU A 127 5.81 1.74 -17.92
CA GLU A 127 6.96 2.00 -18.78
C GLU A 127 8.25 1.91 -17.96
N GLU A 128 9.40 1.70 -18.62
CA GLU A 128 10.69 1.61 -17.94
C GLU A 128 11.15 2.95 -17.37
N ILE A 129 10.71 4.05 -17.99
CA ILE A 129 11.05 5.40 -17.54
C ILE A 129 9.78 6.12 -17.17
N ALA A 130 9.69 6.52 -15.90
CA ALA A 130 8.64 7.35 -15.36
C ALA A 130 9.24 8.43 -14.46
N LEU A 131 9.06 9.69 -14.84
CA LEU A 131 9.64 10.84 -14.14
C LEU A 131 8.56 11.86 -13.82
N THR A 132 8.55 12.35 -12.58
CA THR A 132 7.62 13.40 -12.18
C THR A 132 8.00 14.71 -12.88
N ALA A 133 7.15 15.18 -13.80
CA ALA A 133 7.33 16.42 -14.52
C ALA A 133 6.71 17.61 -13.75
N LYS A 134 5.58 17.38 -13.07
CA LYS A 134 4.87 18.40 -12.28
C LYS A 134 4.12 17.76 -11.12
N ALA A 135 4.03 18.47 -10.00
CA ALA A 135 3.17 18.10 -8.87
C ALA A 135 2.43 19.33 -8.34
N ASP A 136 1.12 19.23 -8.17
CA ASP A 136 0.28 20.19 -7.44
C ASP A 136 -0.22 19.48 -6.18
N ILE A 137 0.21 19.95 -5.00
CA ILE A 137 0.01 19.24 -3.74
C ILE A 137 -0.56 20.13 -2.65
N ARG A 138 -1.30 19.52 -1.71
CA ARG A 138 -1.84 20.20 -0.53
C ARG A 138 -1.72 19.29 0.70
N PHE A 139 -1.09 19.83 1.76
CA PHE A 139 -1.14 19.26 3.10
C PHE A 139 -2.35 19.83 3.81
N LEU A 140 -3.26 18.97 4.25
CA LEU A 140 -4.57 19.38 4.80
C LEU A 140 -4.55 19.49 6.31
N ARG A 141 -3.73 18.65 6.99
CA ARG A 141 -3.43 18.76 8.41
C ARG A 141 -2.06 18.19 8.75
N PRO A 142 -1.48 18.52 9.92
CA PRO A 142 -0.28 17.85 10.42
C PRO A 142 -0.50 16.35 10.59
N VAL A 143 0.53 15.56 10.31
CA VAL A 143 0.62 14.14 10.60
C VAL A 143 1.63 13.95 11.72
N TYR A 144 1.36 13.09 12.67
CA TYR A 144 2.17 12.90 13.87
C TYR A 144 2.92 11.56 13.86
N LEU A 145 3.90 11.46 14.74
CA LEU A 145 4.63 10.24 15.00
C LEU A 145 3.69 9.05 15.23
N HIS A 146 4.02 7.89 14.66
CA HIS A 146 3.27 6.63 14.70
C HIS A 146 1.91 6.65 13.96
N GLU A 147 1.51 7.77 13.36
CA GLU A 147 0.35 7.75 12.47
C GLU A 147 0.66 6.93 11.21
N ARG A 148 -0.31 6.14 10.80
CA ARG A 148 -0.25 5.30 9.61
C ARG A 148 -0.96 5.98 8.44
N LEU A 149 -0.18 6.31 7.44
CA LEU A 149 -0.62 6.92 6.19
C LEU A 149 -1.04 5.86 5.19
N ILE A 150 -2.23 5.97 4.64
CA ILE A 150 -2.71 5.15 3.52
C ILE A 150 -2.82 6.06 2.31
N ALA A 151 -1.90 5.92 1.36
CA ALA A 151 -1.94 6.63 0.09
C ALA A 151 -2.68 5.78 -0.95
N LYS A 152 -3.61 6.41 -1.66
CA LYS A 152 -4.34 5.84 -2.80
C LYS A 152 -4.08 6.71 -4.02
N ALA A 153 -3.51 6.10 -5.05
CA ALA A 153 -3.24 6.74 -6.34
C ALA A 153 -4.17 6.19 -7.41
N LYS A 154 -4.60 7.05 -8.32
CA LYS A 154 -5.44 6.69 -9.47
C LYS A 154 -5.01 7.47 -10.69
N VAL A 155 -4.84 6.77 -11.82
CA VAL A 155 -4.63 7.41 -13.13
C VAL A 155 -5.94 8.06 -13.57
N ILE A 156 -5.90 9.37 -13.80
CA ILE A 156 -7.05 10.18 -14.24
C ILE A 156 -7.07 10.28 -15.76
N GLN A 157 -5.90 10.52 -16.34
CA GLN A 157 -5.71 10.66 -17.76
C GLN A 157 -4.31 10.16 -18.15
N SER A 158 -4.19 9.57 -19.33
CA SER A 158 -2.91 9.11 -19.87
C SER A 158 -2.86 9.30 -21.37
N ASN A 159 -1.67 9.66 -21.87
CA ASN A 159 -1.32 9.65 -23.28
C ASN A 159 0.06 9.03 -23.49
N HIS A 160 0.63 9.13 -24.70
CA HIS A 160 1.92 8.51 -25.03
C HIS A 160 3.12 9.09 -24.26
N GLU A 161 3.06 10.33 -23.77
CA GLU A 161 4.17 11.03 -23.13
C GLU A 161 3.94 11.27 -21.64
N PHE A 162 2.68 11.43 -21.21
CA PHE A 162 2.34 11.81 -19.84
C PHE A 162 1.14 11.03 -19.30
N SER A 163 1.18 10.78 -18.01
CA SER A 163 0.02 10.33 -17.23
C SER A 163 -0.25 11.33 -16.12
N GLU A 164 -1.51 11.69 -15.91
CA GLU A 164 -1.98 12.49 -14.79
C GLU A 164 -2.54 11.55 -13.71
N ILE A 165 -2.02 11.66 -12.50
CA ILE A 165 -2.32 10.76 -11.38
C ILE A 165 -2.77 11.57 -10.19
N GLU A 166 -3.98 11.30 -9.69
CA GLU A 166 -4.45 11.82 -8.41
C GLU A 166 -4.00 10.90 -7.28
N VAL A 167 -3.42 11.48 -6.22
CA VAL A 167 -3.08 10.77 -4.99
C VAL A 167 -3.78 11.43 -3.81
N LYS A 168 -4.45 10.60 -2.99
CA LYS A 168 -5.05 10.97 -1.71
C LYS A 168 -4.44 10.14 -0.60
N THR A 169 -3.87 10.80 0.42
CA THR A 169 -3.34 10.12 1.60
C THR A 169 -4.22 10.42 2.81
N ALA A 170 -4.58 9.38 3.56
CA ALA A 170 -5.42 9.46 4.74
C ALA A 170 -4.78 8.79 5.95
N VAL A 171 -5.16 9.26 7.14
CA VAL A 171 -4.94 8.60 8.44
C VAL A 171 -6.31 8.23 8.99
N GLY A 172 -6.59 6.93 9.14
CA GLY A 172 -7.94 6.46 9.43
C GLY A 172 -8.93 6.91 8.34
N SER A 173 -9.95 7.67 8.71
CA SER A 173 -10.96 8.22 7.79
C SER A 173 -10.65 9.64 7.30
N GLU A 174 -9.61 10.29 7.84
CA GLU A 174 -9.31 11.69 7.57
C GLU A 174 -8.25 11.85 6.49
N THR A 175 -8.56 12.61 5.43
CA THR A 175 -7.58 12.93 4.39
C THR A 175 -6.59 13.99 4.90
N VAL A 176 -5.30 13.66 4.86
CA VAL A 176 -4.21 14.53 5.35
C VAL A 176 -3.41 15.17 4.22
N PHE A 177 -3.46 14.58 3.03
CA PHE A 177 -2.73 15.07 1.86
C PHE A 177 -3.50 14.76 0.59
N LYS A 178 -3.41 15.66 -0.39
CA LYS A 178 -3.88 15.47 -1.78
C LYS A 178 -2.83 15.98 -2.73
N GLY A 179 -2.67 15.28 -3.86
CA GLY A 179 -1.78 15.70 -4.92
C GLY A 179 -2.25 15.25 -6.29
N THR A 180 -1.96 16.06 -7.31
CA THR A 180 -2.06 15.68 -8.72
C THR A 180 -0.65 15.71 -9.29
N PHE A 181 -0.23 14.59 -9.86
CA PHE A 181 1.10 14.37 -10.40
C PHE A 181 1.01 14.17 -11.90
N MET A 182 1.79 14.94 -12.64
CA MET A 182 2.02 14.70 -14.06
C MET A 182 3.33 13.92 -14.21
N ILE A 183 3.23 12.68 -14.65
CA ILE A 183 4.37 11.78 -14.81
C ILE A 183 4.68 11.66 -16.29
N TYR A 184 5.91 12.02 -16.68
CA TYR A 184 6.47 11.72 -17.99
C TYR A 184 6.73 10.22 -18.08
N ARG A 185 6.38 9.62 -19.24
CA ARG A 185 6.54 8.18 -19.49
C ARG A 185 7.27 7.94 -20.81
N SER A 186 8.22 7.00 -20.83
CA SER A 186 8.95 6.61 -22.04
C SER A 186 9.48 5.19 -21.95
N LYS A 187 9.64 4.54 -23.08
CA LYS A 187 10.33 3.24 -23.19
C LYS A 187 11.85 3.39 -23.21
N GLU A 188 12.35 4.54 -23.65
CA GLU A 188 13.77 4.78 -23.82
C GLU A 188 14.17 6.15 -23.27
N LEU A 189 15.36 6.23 -22.66
CA LEU A 189 15.99 7.51 -22.34
C LEU A 189 16.25 8.26 -23.66
N ARG A 190 15.66 9.43 -23.84
CA ARG A 190 16.07 10.31 -24.94
C ARG A 190 17.52 10.66 -24.69
N GLU A 191 18.43 10.16 -25.53
CA GLU A 191 19.79 10.68 -25.55
C GLU A 191 19.72 12.21 -25.69
N SER A 192 20.27 12.91 -24.70
CA SER A 192 20.38 14.37 -24.76
C SER A 192 21.17 14.72 -26.02
N LYS A 193 20.49 15.20 -27.06
CA LYS A 193 21.17 15.86 -28.18
C LYS A 193 21.83 17.09 -27.58
N ASN A 194 23.11 16.94 -27.23
CA ASN A 194 23.99 18.07 -27.02
C ASN A 194 24.08 18.84 -28.35
N ASN A 195 23.45 19.98 -28.37
CA ASN A 195 23.77 21.08 -29.28
C ASN A 195 24.48 22.16 -28.50
#